data_8d5181ed08451b71e2d1eae5ad634c29
#
_entry.id   8d5181ed08451b71e2d1eae5ad634c29
#
_cell.length_a   1.000
_cell.length_b   1.000
_cell.length_c   1.000
_cell.angle_alpha   90.00
_cell.angle_beta   90.00
_cell.angle_gamma   90.00
#
_symmetry.space_group_name_H-M   'P 1'
#
loop_
_entity.id
_entity.type
_entity.pdbx_description
1 polymer ?
#
loop_
_entity_poly.entity_id
_entity_poly.type
_entity_poly.pdbx_seq_one_letter_code
_entity_poly.pdbx_strand_id
1 'polypeptide(L)'
;KLTDFNHVAIDGTIKKAYNSNNNVITKKETQILLDYFNGLPVSQEMLEKLHKPAQKIFENKDMDVEDKIELLYDIETQFTFTGQDKVPVNDIEARFMKGKKGNFMIAYNIQSAVDYDTKLICAINVTQNPTDHYELPNIVERAIKNINTKPKYISADTIYLNQISLSYLADKKIDGLIPNRK
;
A
#
# COMPACT_ATOMS: atom_id res chain seq x y z
N LYS A 1 27.50 -22.12 -3.61
CA LYS A 1 26.79 -20.88 -3.95
C LYS A 1 25.57 -21.30 -4.78
N LEU A 2 24.37 -20.96 -4.33
CA LEU A 2 23.12 -21.38 -5.01
C LEU A 2 22.93 -20.62 -6.32
N THR A 3 23.36 -19.36 -6.39
CA THR A 3 23.27 -18.49 -7.57
C THR A 3 24.25 -17.33 -7.42
N ASP A 4 24.54 -16.66 -8.54
CA ASP A 4 25.37 -15.44 -8.56
C ASP A 4 24.55 -14.16 -8.43
N PHE A 5 23.20 -14.28 -8.45
CA PHE A 5 22.26 -13.15 -8.44
C PHE A 5 22.63 -12.06 -9.47
N ASN A 6 23.13 -12.50 -10.61
CA ASN A 6 23.65 -11.60 -11.63
C ASN A 6 22.54 -10.87 -12.38
N HIS A 7 21.38 -11.53 -12.51
CA HIS A 7 20.19 -10.99 -13.14
C HIS A 7 18.98 -11.16 -12.24
N VAL A 8 18.35 -10.04 -11.86
CA VAL A 8 17.15 -10.03 -11.01
C VAL A 8 15.97 -9.45 -11.79
N ALA A 9 14.86 -10.17 -11.78
CA ALA A 9 13.60 -9.74 -12.38
C ALA A 9 12.71 -9.09 -11.32
N ILE A 10 12.09 -7.96 -11.67
CA ILE A 10 11.17 -7.21 -10.80
C ILE A 10 9.76 -7.26 -11.41
N ASP A 11 8.78 -7.55 -10.57
CA ASP A 11 7.35 -7.50 -10.95
C ASP A 11 6.49 -7.09 -9.76
N GLY A 12 5.36 -6.44 -10.05
CA GLY A 12 4.36 -6.00 -9.10
C GLY A 12 3.03 -6.75 -9.27
N THR A 13 2.34 -6.96 -8.17
CA THR A 13 1.00 -7.54 -8.19
C THR A 13 0.08 -6.91 -7.15
N ILE A 14 -1.15 -6.60 -7.57
CA ILE A 14 -2.18 -6.09 -6.68
C ILE A 14 -2.86 -7.27 -5.97
N LYS A 15 -2.77 -7.28 -4.65
CA LYS A 15 -3.37 -8.32 -3.80
C LYS A 15 -4.50 -7.74 -2.97
N LYS A 16 -5.72 -8.27 -3.14
CA LYS A 16 -6.90 -7.86 -2.38
C LYS A 16 -6.65 -8.01 -0.88
N ALA A 17 -6.95 -6.95 -0.12
CA ALA A 17 -6.93 -6.94 1.34
C ALA A 17 -8.15 -7.69 1.93
N TYR A 18 -8.07 -8.04 3.21
CA TYR A 18 -9.18 -8.65 3.94
C TYR A 18 -10.19 -7.58 4.39
N ASN A 19 -10.74 -6.87 3.41
CA ASN A 19 -11.75 -5.83 3.63
C ASN A 19 -12.76 -5.81 2.48
N SER A 20 -14.03 -5.56 2.81
CA SER A 20 -15.06 -5.28 1.80
C SER A 20 -14.94 -3.84 1.30
N ASN A 21 -15.19 -3.58 0.02
CA ASN A 21 -15.22 -2.23 -0.53
C ASN A 21 -16.25 -1.29 0.17
N ASN A 22 -17.25 -1.88 0.83
CA ASN A 22 -18.27 -1.13 1.57
C ASN A 22 -17.94 -0.97 3.06
N ASN A 23 -16.88 -1.64 3.56
CA ASN A 23 -16.46 -1.53 4.96
C ASN A 23 -15.40 -0.43 5.12
N VAL A 24 -15.80 0.79 4.88
CA VAL A 24 -14.96 1.98 4.88
C VAL A 24 -15.61 3.11 5.67
N ILE A 25 -14.80 3.97 6.24
CA ILE A 25 -15.23 5.19 6.93
C ILE A 25 -14.75 6.42 6.16
N THR A 26 -15.53 7.48 6.19
CA THR A 26 -15.20 8.76 5.56
C THR A 26 -14.53 9.72 6.56
N LYS A 27 -13.79 10.71 6.05
CA LYS A 27 -13.17 11.73 6.89
C LYS A 27 -14.20 12.45 7.78
N LYS A 28 -15.40 12.75 7.24
CA LYS A 28 -16.48 13.40 7.98
C LYS A 28 -16.99 12.55 9.14
N GLU A 29 -17.18 11.25 8.92
CA GLU A 29 -17.64 10.34 9.97
C GLU A 29 -16.59 10.13 11.05
N THR A 30 -15.30 10.03 10.67
CA THR A 30 -14.19 9.98 11.62
C THR A 30 -14.17 11.21 12.53
N GLN A 31 -14.34 12.40 11.96
CA GLN A 31 -14.39 13.64 12.75
C GLN A 31 -15.59 13.68 13.71
N ILE A 32 -16.77 13.27 13.24
CA ILE A 32 -17.97 13.20 14.10
C ILE A 32 -17.73 12.28 15.30
N LEU A 33 -17.12 11.12 15.09
CA LEU A 33 -16.83 10.17 16.17
C LEU A 33 -15.73 10.68 17.10
N LEU A 34 -14.67 11.30 16.58
CA LEU A 34 -13.62 11.94 17.38
C LEU A 34 -14.20 13.05 18.26
N ASP A 35 -15.03 13.93 17.71
CA ASP A 35 -15.68 14.99 18.45
C ASP A 35 -16.53 14.41 19.59
N TYR A 36 -17.35 13.41 19.29
CA TYR A 36 -18.20 12.75 20.28
C TYR A 36 -17.39 12.12 21.43
N PHE A 37 -16.37 11.30 21.12
CA PHE A 37 -15.59 10.61 22.15
C PHE A 37 -14.67 11.55 22.93
N ASN A 38 -14.30 12.70 22.38
CA ASN A 38 -13.58 13.77 23.10
C ASN A 38 -14.51 14.72 23.88
N GLY A 39 -15.81 14.40 23.98
CA GLY A 39 -16.76 15.19 24.75
C GLY A 39 -17.20 16.51 24.12
N LEU A 40 -16.94 16.70 22.83
CA LEU A 40 -17.41 17.86 22.06
C LEU A 40 -18.91 17.68 21.68
N PRO A 41 -19.66 18.77 21.51
CA PRO A 41 -21.08 18.70 21.20
C PRO A 41 -21.31 18.12 19.78
N VAL A 42 -21.95 16.94 19.73
CA VAL A 42 -22.40 16.28 18.50
C VAL A 42 -23.89 16.04 18.61
N SER A 43 -24.67 16.40 17.57
CA SER A 43 -26.11 16.19 17.58
C SER A 43 -26.47 14.72 17.39
N GLN A 44 -27.56 14.28 18.01
CA GLN A 44 -28.10 12.91 17.83
C GLN A 44 -28.36 12.58 16.35
N GLU A 45 -28.86 13.55 15.59
CA GLU A 45 -29.10 13.42 14.16
C GLU A 45 -27.82 13.08 13.37
N MET A 46 -26.65 13.63 13.76
CA MET A 46 -25.38 13.31 13.11
C MET A 46 -24.94 11.88 13.39
N LEU A 47 -25.15 11.37 14.60
CA LEU A 47 -24.84 9.99 14.96
C LEU A 47 -25.75 8.99 14.25
N GLU A 48 -27.03 9.29 14.12
CA GLU A 48 -28.00 8.45 13.42
C GLU A 48 -27.74 8.36 11.91
N LYS A 49 -27.09 9.36 11.32
CA LYS A 49 -26.72 9.40 9.89
C LYS A 49 -25.40 8.73 9.55
N LEU A 50 -24.66 8.20 10.55
CA LEU A 50 -23.45 7.46 10.29
C LEU A 50 -23.72 6.21 9.45
N HIS A 51 -22.84 5.91 8.49
CA HIS A 51 -22.92 4.66 7.77
C HIS A 51 -22.54 3.47 8.67
N LYS A 52 -23.01 2.29 8.29
CA LYS A 52 -22.84 1.06 9.07
C LYS A 52 -21.43 0.79 9.61
N PRO A 53 -20.31 1.03 8.87
CA PRO A 53 -18.97 0.85 9.41
C PRO A 53 -18.65 1.81 10.57
N ALA A 54 -19.02 3.08 10.45
CA ALA A 54 -18.83 4.07 11.51
C ALA A 54 -19.73 3.78 12.72
N GLN A 55 -20.99 3.37 12.50
CA GLN A 55 -21.90 2.92 13.57
C GLN A 55 -21.33 1.73 14.35
N LYS A 56 -20.71 0.77 13.66
CA LYS A 56 -20.04 -0.38 14.33
C LYS A 56 -18.92 0.03 15.26
N ILE A 57 -18.12 1.03 14.90
CA ILE A 57 -17.09 1.58 15.80
C ILE A 57 -17.78 2.25 17.00
N PHE A 58 -18.78 3.08 16.74
CA PHE A 58 -19.54 3.80 17.74
C PHE A 58 -20.17 2.86 18.78
N GLU A 59 -20.89 1.83 18.32
CA GLU A 59 -21.64 0.87 19.14
C GLU A 59 -20.79 -0.27 19.70
N ASN A 60 -19.51 -0.39 19.34
CA ASN A 60 -18.65 -1.47 19.80
C ASN A 60 -18.46 -1.41 21.33
N LYS A 61 -18.97 -2.43 22.00
CA LYS A 61 -18.90 -2.57 23.47
C LYS A 61 -17.64 -3.30 23.94
N ASP A 62 -16.94 -3.96 23.00
CA ASP A 62 -15.71 -4.71 23.30
C ASP A 62 -14.46 -3.81 23.21
N MET A 63 -14.60 -2.57 22.73
CA MET A 63 -13.58 -1.53 22.73
C MET A 63 -13.94 -0.48 23.78
N ASP A 64 -12.99 -0.08 24.59
CA ASP A 64 -13.14 1.11 25.45
C ASP A 64 -13.06 2.41 24.65
N VAL A 65 -13.26 3.55 25.32
CA VAL A 65 -13.31 4.86 24.65
C VAL A 65 -11.92 5.26 24.16
N GLU A 66 -10.89 4.95 24.90
CA GLU A 66 -9.49 5.25 24.59
C GLU A 66 -9.06 4.50 23.33
N ASP A 67 -9.34 3.20 23.22
CA ASP A 67 -9.06 2.37 22.05
C ASP A 67 -9.79 2.89 20.80
N LYS A 68 -11.04 3.34 20.95
CA LYS A 68 -11.80 3.94 19.83
C LYS A 68 -11.18 5.24 19.34
N ILE A 69 -10.73 6.08 20.25
CA ILE A 69 -10.06 7.34 19.95
C ILE A 69 -8.73 7.06 19.22
N GLU A 70 -7.93 6.11 19.69
CA GLU A 70 -6.67 5.71 19.06
C GLU A 70 -6.90 5.21 17.64
N LEU A 71 -7.84 4.28 17.44
CA LEU A 71 -8.23 3.79 16.11
C LEU A 71 -8.66 4.94 15.18
N LEU A 72 -9.45 5.90 15.66
CA LEU A 72 -9.92 7.02 14.86
C LEU A 72 -8.80 7.98 14.48
N TYR A 73 -7.81 8.22 15.35
CA TYR A 73 -6.61 8.99 15.01
C TYR A 73 -5.72 8.27 14.01
N ASP A 74 -5.59 6.95 14.11
CA ASP A 74 -4.88 6.14 13.11
C ASP A 74 -5.55 6.27 11.74
N ILE A 75 -6.88 6.18 11.70
CA ILE A 75 -7.68 6.39 10.49
C ILE A 75 -7.49 7.82 9.95
N GLU A 76 -7.50 8.85 10.79
CA GLU A 76 -7.26 10.24 10.41
C GLU A 76 -5.87 10.43 9.78
N THR A 77 -4.86 9.79 10.38
CA THR A 77 -3.50 9.77 9.83
C THR A 77 -3.48 9.19 8.41
N GLN A 78 -4.26 8.13 8.15
CA GLN A 78 -4.35 7.53 6.82
C GLN A 78 -4.98 8.48 5.79
N PHE A 79 -5.98 9.28 6.15
CA PHE A 79 -6.52 10.31 5.24
C PHE A 79 -5.45 11.32 4.83
N THR A 80 -4.65 11.78 5.80
CA THR A 80 -3.59 12.76 5.57
C THR A 80 -2.48 12.18 4.70
N PHE A 81 -2.05 10.95 5.00
CA PHE A 81 -0.94 10.29 4.31
C PHE A 81 -1.28 9.91 2.86
N THR A 82 -2.54 9.54 2.59
CA THR A 82 -2.92 8.97 1.30
C THR A 82 -3.70 9.90 0.40
N GLY A 83 -4.30 10.95 0.95
CA GLY A 83 -5.21 11.84 0.24
C GLY A 83 -6.52 11.17 -0.22
N GLN A 84 -6.81 9.94 0.24
CA GLN A 84 -8.07 9.26 -0.09
C GLN A 84 -9.21 9.75 0.80
N ASP A 85 -10.44 9.78 0.27
CA ASP A 85 -11.64 10.21 1.01
C ASP A 85 -12.26 9.12 1.89
N LYS A 86 -11.78 7.88 1.76
CA LYS A 86 -12.29 6.70 2.47
C LYS A 86 -11.15 5.82 2.93
N VAL A 87 -11.22 5.36 4.17
CA VAL A 87 -10.26 4.44 4.78
C VAL A 87 -10.98 3.12 5.13
N PRO A 88 -10.41 1.96 4.80
CA PRO A 88 -10.92 0.67 5.23
C PRO A 88 -10.86 0.50 6.74
N VAL A 89 -11.92 -0.01 7.36
CA VAL A 89 -11.97 -0.13 8.83
C VAL A 89 -11.23 -1.37 9.36
N ASN A 90 -11.30 -2.51 8.64
CA ASN A 90 -10.62 -3.73 9.12
C ASN A 90 -9.13 -3.78 8.77
N ASP A 91 -8.70 -2.94 7.82
CA ASP A 91 -7.34 -2.97 7.29
C ASP A 91 -6.99 -1.55 6.83
N ILE A 92 -6.74 -0.69 7.82
CA ILE A 92 -6.60 0.76 7.64
C ILE A 92 -5.43 1.17 6.74
N GLU A 93 -4.44 0.30 6.58
CA GLU A 93 -3.30 0.54 5.70
C GLU A 93 -3.57 0.16 4.24
N ALA A 94 -4.61 -0.66 3.97
CA ALA A 94 -4.97 -1.01 2.60
C ALA A 94 -5.58 0.19 1.84
N ARG A 95 -5.51 0.16 0.51
CA ARG A 95 -5.94 1.27 -0.35
C ARG A 95 -6.86 0.82 -1.47
N PHE A 96 -7.69 1.76 -1.95
CA PHE A 96 -8.39 1.56 -3.20
C PHE A 96 -7.40 1.55 -4.36
N MET A 97 -7.29 0.41 -5.02
CA MET A 97 -6.41 0.19 -6.17
C MET A 97 -7.20 -0.36 -7.35
N LYS A 98 -6.77 -0.03 -8.56
CA LYS A 98 -7.35 -0.55 -9.80
C LYS A 98 -6.76 -1.93 -10.09
N GLY A 99 -7.59 -2.96 -10.06
CA GLY A 99 -7.18 -4.31 -10.45
C GLY A 99 -6.97 -4.47 -11.96
N LYS A 100 -6.35 -5.58 -12.37
CA LYS A 100 -6.06 -5.89 -13.80
C LYS A 100 -7.29 -5.88 -14.70
N LYS A 101 -8.48 -6.19 -14.17
CA LYS A 101 -9.75 -6.17 -14.91
C LYS A 101 -10.47 -4.80 -14.89
N GLY A 102 -9.80 -3.75 -14.41
CA GLY A 102 -10.36 -2.40 -14.35
C GLY A 102 -11.28 -2.13 -13.15
N ASN A 103 -11.61 -3.10 -12.35
CA ASN A 103 -12.38 -2.94 -11.11
C ASN A 103 -11.52 -2.33 -10.01
N PHE A 104 -12.14 -1.49 -9.17
CA PHE A 104 -11.50 -0.99 -7.95
C PHE A 104 -11.71 -1.96 -6.80
N MET A 105 -10.67 -2.20 -6.03
CA MET A 105 -10.69 -3.03 -4.83
C MET A 105 -9.77 -2.45 -3.76
N ILE A 106 -10.09 -2.72 -2.51
CA ILE A 106 -9.20 -2.45 -1.38
C ILE A 106 -8.10 -3.51 -1.41
N ALA A 107 -6.85 -3.06 -1.52
CA ALA A 107 -5.72 -3.92 -1.83
C ALA A 107 -4.39 -3.34 -1.36
N TYR A 108 -3.37 -4.17 -1.43
CA TYR A 108 -1.96 -3.82 -1.38
C TYR A 108 -1.31 -4.03 -2.74
N ASN A 109 -0.24 -3.31 -3.00
CA ASN A 109 0.66 -3.56 -4.09
C ASN A 109 1.89 -4.31 -3.55
N ILE A 110 2.11 -5.52 -4.04
CA ILE A 110 3.22 -6.38 -3.62
C ILE A 110 4.25 -6.38 -4.74
N GLN A 111 5.44 -5.90 -4.43
CA GLN A 111 6.59 -5.93 -5.32
C GLN A 111 7.46 -7.13 -5.00
N SER A 112 7.95 -7.82 -6.01
CA SER A 112 8.86 -8.94 -5.87
C SER A 112 10.12 -8.77 -6.70
N ALA A 113 11.25 -9.18 -6.14
CA ALA A 113 12.52 -9.32 -6.82
C ALA A 113 12.91 -10.81 -6.83
N VAL A 114 13.14 -11.35 -8.00
CA VAL A 114 13.39 -12.78 -8.22
C VAL A 114 14.67 -12.97 -9.02
N ASP A 115 15.56 -13.83 -8.57
CA ASP A 115 16.70 -14.24 -9.38
C ASP A 115 16.24 -14.91 -10.66
N TYR A 116 16.70 -14.36 -11.79
CA TYR A 116 16.19 -14.76 -13.11
C TYR A 116 16.51 -16.24 -13.44
N ASP A 117 17.65 -16.74 -13.02
CA ASP A 117 18.10 -18.08 -13.37
C ASP A 117 17.46 -19.14 -12.47
N THR A 118 17.54 -18.96 -11.16
CA THR A 118 17.10 -19.96 -10.18
C THR A 118 15.65 -19.80 -9.73
N LYS A 119 15.01 -18.67 -10.04
CA LYS A 119 13.65 -18.29 -9.59
C LYS A 119 13.51 -18.11 -8.07
N LEU A 120 14.64 -17.98 -7.36
CA LEU A 120 14.62 -17.67 -5.93
C LEU A 120 14.15 -16.25 -5.69
N ILE A 121 13.26 -16.07 -4.73
CA ILE A 121 12.80 -14.75 -4.30
C ILE A 121 13.89 -14.06 -3.51
N CYS A 122 14.44 -12.96 -4.03
CA CYS A 122 15.46 -12.14 -3.41
C CYS A 122 14.87 -11.15 -2.40
N ALA A 123 13.73 -10.59 -2.73
CA ALA A 123 13.02 -9.64 -1.87
C ALA A 123 11.53 -9.58 -2.18
N ILE A 124 10.76 -9.20 -1.16
CA ILE A 124 9.36 -8.80 -1.27
C ILE A 124 9.21 -7.46 -0.58
N ASN A 125 8.45 -6.56 -1.17
CA ASN A 125 8.02 -5.30 -0.58
C ASN A 125 6.51 -5.16 -0.72
N VAL A 126 5.85 -4.74 0.36
CA VAL A 126 4.42 -4.39 0.34
C VAL A 126 4.32 -2.88 0.40
N THR A 127 3.60 -2.29 -0.54
CA THR A 127 3.41 -0.85 -0.62
C THR A 127 1.95 -0.49 -0.75
N GLN A 128 1.61 0.71 -0.32
CA GLN A 128 0.29 1.30 -0.47
C GLN A 128 0.15 2.08 -1.79
N ASN A 129 1.21 2.19 -2.59
CA ASN A 129 1.16 2.84 -3.89
C ASN A 129 0.29 2.05 -4.87
N PRO A 130 -0.72 2.67 -5.50
CA PRO A 130 -1.60 1.97 -6.42
C PRO A 130 -0.96 1.67 -7.78
N THR A 131 0.29 2.03 -7.98
CA THR A 131 1.06 1.84 -9.22
C THR A 131 2.48 1.41 -8.93
N ASP A 132 3.07 0.60 -9.81
CA ASP A 132 4.46 0.14 -9.72
C ASP A 132 5.48 1.20 -10.14
N HIS A 133 5.00 2.33 -10.68
CA HIS A 133 5.81 3.32 -11.40
C HIS A 133 7.06 3.79 -10.64
N TYR A 134 7.01 3.90 -9.32
CA TYR A 134 8.12 4.42 -8.50
C TYR A 134 8.75 3.36 -7.57
N GLU A 135 8.36 2.10 -7.69
CA GLU A 135 8.74 1.07 -6.73
C GLU A 135 10.09 0.40 -7.02
N LEU A 136 10.65 0.56 -8.23
CA LEU A 136 11.89 -0.11 -8.63
C LEU A 136 13.07 0.17 -7.68
N PRO A 137 13.40 1.41 -7.29
CA PRO A 137 14.50 1.66 -6.38
C PRO A 137 14.35 0.92 -5.04
N ASN A 138 13.15 0.94 -4.46
CA ASN A 138 12.88 0.36 -3.15
C ASN A 138 13.06 -1.15 -3.15
N ILE A 139 12.51 -1.84 -4.15
CA ILE A 139 12.60 -3.31 -4.22
C ILE A 139 14.02 -3.78 -4.57
N VAL A 140 14.73 -3.04 -5.42
CA VAL A 140 16.13 -3.36 -5.78
C VAL A 140 17.06 -3.17 -4.59
N GLU A 141 16.93 -2.07 -3.82
CA GLU A 141 17.72 -1.87 -2.59
C GLU A 141 17.48 -2.99 -1.58
N ARG A 142 16.23 -3.36 -1.40
CA ARG A 142 15.88 -4.48 -0.51
C ARG A 142 16.49 -5.80 -0.99
N ALA A 143 16.46 -6.06 -2.30
CA ALA A 143 17.08 -7.25 -2.88
C ALA A 143 18.60 -7.25 -2.65
N ILE A 144 19.30 -6.16 -2.96
CA ILE A 144 20.76 -6.01 -2.73
C ILE A 144 21.09 -6.25 -1.26
N LYS A 145 20.31 -5.67 -0.33
CA LYS A 145 20.52 -5.87 1.10
C LYS A 145 20.37 -7.32 1.51
N ASN A 146 19.34 -8.02 1.01
CA ASN A 146 19.07 -9.41 1.39
C ASN A 146 20.10 -10.39 0.85
N ILE A 147 20.51 -10.22 -0.41
CA ILE A 147 21.47 -11.12 -1.07
C ILE A 147 22.94 -10.72 -0.81
N ASN A 148 23.15 -9.52 -0.23
CA ASN A 148 24.48 -8.91 -0.01
C ASN A 148 25.34 -8.89 -1.29
N THR A 149 24.72 -8.70 -2.44
CA THR A 149 25.37 -8.68 -3.75
C THR A 149 24.59 -7.74 -4.67
N LYS A 150 25.31 -6.94 -5.46
CA LYS A 150 24.71 -6.08 -6.45
C LYS A 150 24.51 -6.86 -7.77
N PRO A 151 23.29 -6.97 -8.30
CA PRO A 151 23.07 -7.59 -9.60
C PRO A 151 23.68 -6.75 -10.72
N LYS A 152 24.05 -7.40 -11.81
CA LYS A 152 24.51 -6.72 -13.03
C LYS A 152 23.34 -6.24 -13.86
N TYR A 153 22.27 -7.04 -13.92
CA TYR A 153 21.07 -6.76 -14.73
C TYR A 153 19.82 -6.72 -13.87
N ILE A 154 18.95 -5.75 -14.15
CA ILE A 154 17.57 -5.70 -13.62
C ILE A 154 16.62 -5.73 -14.81
N SER A 155 15.72 -6.72 -14.87
CA SER A 155 14.59 -6.73 -15.80
C SER A 155 13.29 -6.36 -15.09
N ALA A 156 12.49 -5.53 -15.73
CA ALA A 156 11.16 -5.16 -15.26
C ALA A 156 10.26 -4.84 -16.47
N ASP A 157 8.95 -4.71 -16.24
CA ASP A 157 8.05 -4.30 -17.31
C ASP A 157 8.13 -2.78 -17.61
N THR A 158 7.42 -2.35 -18.65
CA THR A 158 7.43 -0.96 -19.13
C THR A 158 6.93 0.06 -18.10
N ILE A 159 6.14 -0.35 -17.10
CA ILE A 159 5.60 0.58 -16.09
C ILE A 159 6.71 1.15 -15.20
N TYR A 160 7.81 0.42 -15.04
CA TYR A 160 8.98 0.86 -14.29
C TYR A 160 9.90 1.80 -15.08
N LEU A 161 9.64 2.02 -16.39
CA LEU A 161 10.44 2.91 -17.20
C LEU A 161 10.10 4.38 -16.93
N ASN A 162 10.85 5.00 -16.05
CA ASN A 162 10.74 6.41 -15.72
C ASN A 162 12.12 6.97 -15.30
N GLN A 163 12.23 8.29 -15.23
CA GLN A 163 13.50 8.96 -14.93
C GLN A 163 14.11 8.54 -13.58
N ILE A 164 13.28 8.36 -12.55
CA ILE A 164 13.76 7.99 -11.21
C ILE A 164 14.40 6.60 -11.25
N SER A 165 13.73 5.64 -11.88
CA SER A 165 14.24 4.28 -12.04
C SER A 165 15.53 4.25 -12.85
N LEU A 166 15.58 4.99 -13.97
CA LEU A 166 16.76 5.03 -14.82
C LEU A 166 17.94 5.71 -14.13
N SER A 167 17.72 6.83 -13.45
CA SER A 167 18.77 7.51 -12.68
C SER A 167 19.31 6.62 -11.56
N TYR A 168 18.41 5.96 -10.82
CA TYR A 168 18.79 5.03 -9.77
C TYR A 168 19.67 3.88 -10.30
N LEU A 169 19.27 3.23 -11.40
CA LEU A 169 20.04 2.14 -12.01
C LEU A 169 21.41 2.62 -12.50
N ALA A 170 21.47 3.81 -13.12
CA ALA A 170 22.73 4.42 -13.58
C ALA A 170 23.67 4.72 -12.40
N ASP A 171 23.19 5.32 -11.33
CA ASP A 171 23.98 5.62 -10.11
C ASP A 171 24.54 4.36 -9.47
N LYS A 172 23.75 3.28 -9.47
CA LYS A 172 24.17 1.96 -8.97
C LYS A 172 25.05 1.20 -9.97
N LYS A 173 25.21 1.67 -11.21
CA LYS A 173 25.90 0.96 -12.30
C LYS A 173 25.30 -0.44 -12.52
N ILE A 174 23.99 -0.47 -12.69
CA ILE A 174 23.18 -1.66 -12.99
C ILE A 174 22.55 -1.47 -14.37
N ASP A 175 22.66 -2.46 -15.23
CA ASP A 175 22.04 -2.42 -16.56
C ASP A 175 20.54 -2.75 -16.45
N GLY A 176 19.69 -1.79 -16.85
CA GLY A 176 18.24 -1.93 -16.88
C GLY A 176 17.75 -2.57 -18.19
N LEU A 177 17.12 -3.73 -18.10
CA LEU A 177 16.46 -4.41 -19.22
C LEU A 177 14.94 -4.14 -19.14
N ILE A 178 14.56 -2.87 -19.36
CA ILE A 178 13.18 -2.40 -19.27
C ILE A 178 12.71 -2.01 -20.68
N PRO A 179 11.64 -2.65 -21.22
CA PRO A 179 11.16 -2.33 -22.57
C PRO A 179 10.70 -0.89 -22.69
N ASN A 180 11.01 -0.23 -23.81
CA ASN A 180 10.44 1.07 -24.13
C ASN A 180 8.99 0.91 -24.62
N ARG A 181 8.13 1.87 -24.30
CA ARG A 181 6.80 1.96 -24.91
C ARG A 181 6.97 2.31 -26.40
N LYS A 182 6.37 1.50 -27.24
CA LYS A 182 6.19 1.85 -28.66
C LYS A 182 5.11 2.89 -28.80
#